data_3c791dde4b8c9a669a7ba67c9b3dd0ea
#
_entry.id   3c791dde4b8c9a669a7ba67c9b3dd0ea
#
_cell.length_a   1.000
_cell.length_b   1.000
_cell.length_c   1.000
_cell.angle_alpha   90.00
_cell.angle_beta   90.00
_cell.angle_gamma   90.00
#
_symmetry.space_group_name_H-M   'P 1'
#
loop_
_entity.id
_entity.type
_entity.pdbx_description
1 polymer ?
#
loop_
_entity_poly.entity_id
_entity_poly.type
_entity_poly.pdbx_seq_one_letter_code
_entity_poly.pdbx_strand_id
1 'polypeptide(L)'
;VTEKSTEVLGRDLGLGLGLRNVHFEHILEHWPAVDWFEAISENFMDSGGRPRDVIRRVAERYPVVLHGVSLSVGSTDPLNLDYLARLKALAAEIQPAWVSDHLCWTGILGQNSHDLLPLPLTEEALDHVAARVDRVQDFLGRRLILENPSSYLTFSHSTVEEPAFLRALAERTGCGLLLDVNNVFVSAFNAGTDPQAYLDDFPFERVVQLHLAGHSHRGTHIIDTHDCPVRAEVWELFARAWEATDGAATLLEWDGDIPNFETCHAELLKARDFMDGPTHAAAPAPLAADGRDAVSTPVDFMIPNAMAAVRGDQT
;
A
#
# COMPACT_ATOMS: atom_id res chain seq x y z
N VAL A 1 -5.56 -28.63 17.08
CA VAL A 1 -5.48 -28.24 15.67
C VAL A 1 -6.87 -27.72 15.32
N THR A 2 -7.09 -26.44 15.52
CA THR A 2 -8.30 -25.75 15.10
C THR A 2 -8.17 -25.53 13.59
N GLU A 3 -9.11 -26.06 12.80
CA GLU A 3 -9.28 -25.71 11.39
C GLU A 3 -9.36 -24.19 11.29
N LYS A 4 -8.30 -23.57 10.76
CA LYS A 4 -8.37 -22.17 10.31
C LYS A 4 -9.35 -22.15 9.15
N SER A 5 -10.53 -21.59 9.38
CA SER A 5 -11.60 -21.36 8.43
C SER A 5 -11.01 -20.77 7.14
N THR A 6 -11.34 -21.38 6.00
CA THR A 6 -11.16 -20.78 4.68
C THR A 6 -12.22 -19.67 4.51
N GLU A 7 -12.13 -18.63 5.34
CA GLU A 7 -12.88 -17.40 5.08
C GLU A 7 -12.34 -16.76 3.82
N VAL A 8 -13.24 -16.42 2.91
CA VAL A 8 -12.94 -15.70 1.67
C VAL A 8 -12.08 -14.50 2.02
N LEU A 9 -10.86 -14.46 1.45
CA LEU A 9 -9.92 -13.37 1.61
C LEU A 9 -10.50 -12.13 0.91
N GLY A 10 -11.06 -11.22 1.68
CA GLY A 10 -11.52 -9.93 1.18
C GLY A 10 -12.85 -9.98 0.42
N ARG A 11 -13.63 -8.94 0.60
CA ARG A 11 -14.79 -8.62 -0.23
C ARG A 11 -14.30 -7.63 -1.26
N ASP A 12 -14.55 -7.86 -2.55
CA ASP A 12 -14.34 -6.81 -3.53
C ASP A 12 -15.14 -5.56 -3.12
N LEU A 13 -14.42 -4.47 -2.90
CA LEU A 13 -15.00 -3.18 -2.55
C LEU A 13 -15.17 -2.26 -3.77
N GLY A 14 -14.77 -2.70 -4.97
CA GLY A 14 -14.76 -1.88 -6.18
C GLY A 14 -13.57 -0.93 -6.24
N LEU A 15 -13.81 0.31 -6.74
CA LEU A 15 -12.80 1.31 -7.00
C LEU A 15 -12.72 2.36 -5.88
N GLY A 16 -11.55 2.52 -5.28
CA GLY A 16 -11.30 3.39 -4.13
C GLY A 16 -10.29 4.51 -4.39
N LEU A 17 -10.35 5.52 -3.54
CA LEU A 17 -9.39 6.64 -3.49
C LEU A 17 -8.81 6.83 -2.10
N GLY A 18 -7.59 7.38 -2.04
CA GLY A 18 -7.00 7.81 -0.79
C GLY A 18 -7.80 8.95 -0.13
N LEU A 19 -8.11 8.81 1.16
CA LEU A 19 -8.75 9.85 1.97
C LEU A 19 -7.71 10.92 2.34
N ARG A 20 -7.40 11.80 1.38
CA ARG A 20 -6.40 12.86 1.53
C ARG A 20 -7.03 14.15 2.05
N ASN A 21 -6.31 14.87 2.91
CA ASN A 21 -6.82 16.07 3.59
C ASN A 21 -7.26 17.19 2.64
N VAL A 22 -6.60 17.31 1.50
CA VAL A 22 -6.94 18.30 0.45
C VAL A 22 -8.33 18.07 -0.15
N HIS A 23 -8.88 16.86 -0.03
CA HIS A 23 -10.18 16.48 -0.56
C HIS A 23 -11.31 16.47 0.49
N PHE A 24 -11.01 16.70 1.77
CA PHE A 24 -12.01 16.59 2.84
C PHE A 24 -13.26 17.44 2.63
N GLU A 25 -13.07 18.69 2.20
CA GLU A 25 -14.19 19.61 1.95
C GLU A 25 -15.08 19.09 0.81
N HIS A 26 -14.45 18.77 -0.33
CA HIS A 26 -15.15 18.21 -1.48
C HIS A 26 -15.93 16.94 -1.12
N ILE A 27 -15.29 15.99 -0.41
CA ILE A 27 -15.94 14.73 -0.03
C ILE A 27 -17.16 14.97 0.86
N LEU A 28 -17.02 15.85 1.86
CA LEU A 28 -18.10 16.11 2.83
C LEU A 28 -19.25 16.94 2.26
N GLU A 29 -19.01 17.75 1.24
CA GLU A 29 -20.02 18.55 0.57
C GLU A 29 -20.77 17.76 -0.50
N HIS A 30 -20.05 16.97 -1.31
CA HIS A 30 -20.61 16.34 -2.51
C HIS A 30 -20.89 14.84 -2.36
N TRP A 31 -20.26 14.16 -1.41
CA TRP A 31 -20.39 12.72 -1.22
C TRP A 31 -20.24 11.95 -2.54
N PRO A 32 -19.05 12.00 -3.17
CA PRO A 32 -18.83 11.55 -4.54
C PRO A 32 -19.07 10.04 -4.72
N ALA A 33 -19.38 9.63 -5.96
CA ALA A 33 -19.62 8.23 -6.32
C ALA A 33 -18.31 7.43 -6.43
N VAL A 34 -17.61 7.26 -5.30
CA VAL A 34 -16.47 6.36 -5.12
C VAL A 34 -16.95 5.19 -4.27
N ASP A 35 -16.45 3.99 -4.52
CA ASP A 35 -16.96 2.81 -3.83
C ASP A 35 -16.43 2.70 -2.39
N TRP A 36 -15.19 3.16 -2.12
CA TRP A 36 -14.56 3.12 -0.81
C TRP A 36 -13.38 4.10 -0.70
N PHE A 37 -12.91 4.33 0.54
CA PHE A 37 -11.75 5.16 0.81
C PHE A 37 -10.68 4.42 1.61
N GLU A 38 -9.41 4.71 1.28
CA GLU A 38 -8.28 4.31 2.10
C GLU A 38 -7.75 5.49 2.92
N ALA A 39 -7.51 5.26 4.20
CA ALA A 39 -6.99 6.25 5.11
C ALA A 39 -5.62 5.81 5.65
N ILE A 40 -4.60 6.67 5.50
CA ILE A 40 -3.30 6.45 6.14
C ILE A 40 -3.50 6.54 7.66
N SER A 41 -3.28 5.42 8.34
CA SER A 41 -3.60 5.24 9.76
C SER A 41 -2.97 6.31 10.64
N GLU A 42 -1.74 6.66 10.38
CA GLU A 42 -0.95 7.64 11.15
C GLU A 42 -1.55 9.05 11.11
N ASN A 43 -2.24 9.40 10.03
CA ASN A 43 -2.93 10.70 9.91
C ASN A 43 -4.11 10.83 10.87
N PHE A 44 -4.63 9.72 11.37
CA PHE A 44 -5.89 9.69 12.14
C PHE A 44 -5.72 9.16 13.55
N MET A 45 -4.72 8.33 13.84
CA MET A 45 -4.54 7.70 15.16
C MET A 45 -4.44 8.71 16.29
N ASP A 46 -3.64 9.76 16.11
CA ASP A 46 -3.35 10.77 17.14
C ASP A 46 -4.14 12.07 16.95
N SER A 47 -5.04 12.10 15.98
CA SER A 47 -5.85 13.27 15.70
C SER A 47 -7.14 13.27 16.55
N GLY A 48 -7.33 14.34 17.31
CA GLY A 48 -8.60 14.62 18.03
C GLY A 48 -9.47 15.70 17.38
N GLY A 49 -9.01 16.26 16.24
CA GLY A 49 -9.66 17.38 15.55
C GLY A 49 -10.37 17.00 14.24
N ARG A 50 -10.32 17.92 13.28
CA ARG A 50 -10.98 17.78 11.97
C ARG A 50 -10.71 16.46 11.26
N PRO A 51 -9.48 15.94 11.18
CA PRO A 51 -9.26 14.65 10.48
C PRO A 51 -10.07 13.52 11.11
N ARG A 52 -10.12 13.43 12.44
CA ARG A 52 -10.88 12.39 13.14
C ARG A 52 -12.38 12.49 12.91
N ASP A 53 -12.92 13.72 12.88
CA ASP A 53 -14.33 13.96 12.54
C ASP A 53 -14.63 13.55 11.10
N VAL A 54 -13.75 13.88 10.17
CA VAL A 54 -13.92 13.54 8.75
C VAL A 54 -13.96 12.02 8.53
N ILE A 55 -12.99 11.27 9.06
CA ILE A 55 -12.96 9.82 8.86
C ILE A 55 -14.18 9.13 9.47
N ARG A 56 -14.70 9.61 10.62
CA ARG A 56 -15.95 9.09 11.21
C ARG A 56 -17.13 9.28 10.26
N ARG A 57 -17.30 10.49 9.75
CA ARG A 57 -18.39 10.82 8.83
C ARG A 57 -18.30 10.07 7.51
N VAL A 58 -17.07 9.87 6.99
CA VAL A 58 -16.83 9.06 5.80
C VAL A 58 -17.19 7.62 6.07
N ALA A 59 -16.76 7.03 7.19
CA ALA A 59 -17.06 5.65 7.56
C ALA A 59 -18.56 5.36 7.79
N GLU A 60 -19.38 6.39 8.04
CA GLU A 60 -20.85 6.24 8.10
C GLU A 60 -21.50 5.98 6.73
N ARG A 61 -20.78 6.26 5.62
CA ARG A 61 -21.33 6.21 4.27
C ARG A 61 -20.58 5.31 3.31
N TYR A 62 -19.29 5.15 3.53
CA TYR A 62 -18.40 4.38 2.67
C TYR A 62 -17.64 3.32 3.47
N PRO A 63 -17.36 2.15 2.89
CA PRO A 63 -16.31 1.31 3.43
C PRO A 63 -15.00 2.11 3.54
N VAL A 64 -14.29 1.89 4.64
CA VAL A 64 -12.96 2.48 4.87
C VAL A 64 -11.96 1.37 5.09
N VAL A 65 -10.79 1.53 4.54
CA VAL A 65 -9.61 0.70 4.78
C VAL A 65 -8.57 1.55 5.54
N LEU A 66 -7.88 0.96 6.48
CA LEU A 66 -6.76 1.58 7.15
C LEU A 66 -5.46 1.01 6.57
N HIS A 67 -4.61 1.91 6.06
CA HIS A 67 -3.29 1.58 5.54
C HIS A 67 -2.22 2.26 6.38
N GLY A 68 -1.21 1.53 6.80
CA GLY A 68 -0.12 2.00 7.66
C GLY A 68 1.21 2.09 6.93
N VAL A 69 2.07 2.99 7.41
CA VAL A 69 3.43 3.20 6.88
C VAL A 69 4.51 3.03 7.95
N SER A 70 4.13 2.68 9.19
CA SER A 70 5.03 2.72 10.34
C SER A 70 5.06 1.45 11.19
N LEU A 71 4.36 0.39 10.80
CA LEU A 71 4.36 -0.88 11.55
C LEU A 71 5.74 -1.54 11.58
N SER A 72 6.51 -1.37 10.48
CA SER A 72 7.91 -1.79 10.39
C SER A 72 8.10 -3.27 10.77
N VAL A 73 7.32 -4.17 10.16
CA VAL A 73 7.32 -5.61 10.46
C VAL A 73 8.67 -6.27 10.23
N GLY A 74 9.52 -5.69 9.37
CA GLY A 74 10.85 -6.17 9.06
C GLY A 74 11.96 -5.70 10.01
N SER A 75 11.67 -4.75 10.93
CA SER A 75 12.68 -4.24 11.85
C SER A 75 13.12 -5.29 12.87
N THR A 76 14.38 -5.22 13.30
CA THR A 76 14.90 -6.00 14.43
C THR A 76 14.56 -5.38 15.78
N ASP A 77 14.08 -4.13 15.83
CA ASP A 77 13.59 -3.50 17.04
C ASP A 77 12.32 -4.20 17.55
N PRO A 78 12.01 -4.17 18.85
CA PRO A 78 10.74 -4.66 19.37
C PRO A 78 9.54 -4.01 18.65
N LEU A 79 8.42 -4.75 18.52
CA LEU A 79 7.16 -4.18 18.05
C LEU A 79 6.73 -3.02 18.96
N ASN A 80 6.37 -1.91 18.35
CA ASN A 80 5.86 -0.74 19.08
C ASN A 80 4.42 -0.99 19.54
N LEU A 81 4.26 -1.45 20.79
CA LEU A 81 2.94 -1.77 21.35
C LEU A 81 2.06 -0.55 21.53
N ASP A 82 2.63 0.65 21.74
CA ASP A 82 1.87 1.90 21.83
C ASP A 82 1.29 2.28 20.47
N TYR A 83 2.07 2.11 19.39
CA TYR A 83 1.56 2.25 18.03
C TYR A 83 0.41 1.27 17.76
N LEU A 84 0.61 -0.01 18.06
CA LEU A 84 -0.43 -1.04 17.88
C LEU A 84 -1.69 -0.77 18.70
N ALA A 85 -1.56 -0.23 19.92
CA ALA A 85 -2.71 0.15 20.74
C ALA A 85 -3.52 1.29 20.13
N ARG A 86 -2.85 2.30 19.57
CA ARG A 86 -3.50 3.42 18.86
C ARG A 86 -4.18 2.95 17.57
N LEU A 87 -3.52 2.11 16.79
CA LEU A 87 -4.07 1.52 15.58
C LEU A 87 -5.31 0.67 15.90
N LYS A 88 -5.23 -0.15 16.96
CA LYS A 88 -6.36 -0.95 17.43
C LYS A 88 -7.55 -0.09 17.87
N ALA A 89 -7.29 1.02 18.59
CA ALA A 89 -8.32 1.96 19.01
C ALA A 89 -8.99 2.63 17.81
N LEU A 90 -8.21 3.07 16.79
CA LEU A 90 -8.74 3.61 15.55
C LEU A 90 -9.58 2.57 14.81
N ALA A 91 -9.06 1.36 14.66
CA ALA A 91 -9.77 0.28 13.98
C ALA A 91 -11.07 -0.13 14.71
N ALA A 92 -11.08 -0.10 16.05
CA ALA A 92 -12.30 -0.34 16.84
C ALA A 92 -13.36 0.73 16.65
N GLU A 93 -12.94 1.97 16.42
CA GLU A 93 -13.86 3.09 16.20
C GLU A 93 -14.42 3.14 14.77
N ILE A 94 -13.55 2.98 13.78
CA ILE A 94 -13.92 3.16 12.36
C ILE A 94 -14.49 1.87 11.75
N GLN A 95 -14.18 0.69 12.34
CA GLN A 95 -14.57 -0.62 11.82
C GLN A 95 -14.15 -0.82 10.36
N PRO A 96 -12.84 -0.66 10.03
CA PRO A 96 -12.38 -0.75 8.66
C PRO A 96 -12.60 -2.16 8.10
N ALA A 97 -12.75 -2.24 6.77
CA ALA A 97 -12.86 -3.52 6.08
C ALA A 97 -11.63 -4.39 6.36
N TRP A 98 -10.45 -3.82 6.29
CA TRP A 98 -9.17 -4.42 6.72
C TRP A 98 -8.18 -3.36 7.18
N VAL A 99 -7.04 -3.84 7.68
CA VAL A 99 -5.86 -3.04 8.02
C VAL A 99 -4.69 -3.60 7.23
N SER A 100 -3.97 -2.73 6.53
CA SER A 100 -2.77 -3.04 5.77
C SER A 100 -1.56 -2.24 6.24
N ASP A 101 -0.37 -2.71 5.92
CA ASP A 101 0.91 -2.03 6.11
C ASP A 101 1.95 -2.70 5.17
N HIS A 102 3.14 -2.16 5.07
CA HIS A 102 4.17 -2.61 4.14
C HIS A 102 5.05 -3.72 4.69
N LEU A 103 5.51 -4.61 3.79
CA LEU A 103 6.57 -5.58 4.09
C LEU A 103 7.94 -4.89 4.06
N CYS A 104 8.23 -4.09 5.05
CA CYS A 104 9.44 -3.27 5.12
C CYS A 104 9.94 -3.10 6.55
N TRP A 105 11.06 -2.41 6.68
CA TRP A 105 11.48 -1.80 7.93
C TRP A 105 11.69 -0.30 7.73
N THR A 106 11.27 0.50 8.71
CA THR A 106 11.32 1.96 8.67
C THR A 106 12.32 2.53 9.65
N GLY A 107 12.90 1.69 10.50
CA GLY A 107 13.86 2.12 11.50
C GLY A 107 14.50 0.96 12.25
N ILE A 108 15.61 1.27 12.90
CA ILE A 108 16.40 0.35 13.72
C ILE A 108 17.11 1.11 14.85
N LEU A 109 17.28 0.49 16.00
CA LEU A 109 17.91 1.07 17.20
C LEU A 109 17.24 2.39 17.64
N GLY A 110 15.92 2.46 17.49
CA GLY A 110 15.13 3.65 17.82
C GLY A 110 15.31 4.83 16.85
N GLN A 111 16.02 4.66 15.75
CA GLN A 111 16.17 5.66 14.68
C GLN A 111 15.21 5.34 13.55
N ASN A 112 14.37 6.31 13.16
CA ASN A 112 13.48 6.19 12.00
C ASN A 112 14.19 6.72 10.75
N SER A 113 14.19 5.94 9.66
CA SER A 113 14.76 6.33 8.37
C SER A 113 13.86 7.30 7.59
N HIS A 114 12.58 7.36 7.96
CA HIS A 114 11.53 8.05 7.19
C HIS A 114 11.39 7.52 5.76
N ASP A 115 11.67 6.23 5.58
CA ASP A 115 11.60 5.52 4.32
C ASP A 115 11.17 4.07 4.54
N LEU A 116 10.62 3.45 3.50
CA LEU A 116 10.20 2.05 3.48
C LEU A 116 11.35 1.22 2.93
N LEU A 117 12.15 0.62 3.80
CA LEU A 117 13.37 -0.07 3.40
C LEU A 117 13.11 -1.56 3.20
N PRO A 118 13.66 -2.17 2.12
CA PRO A 118 13.46 -3.58 1.80
C PRO A 118 14.19 -4.51 2.77
N LEU A 119 13.78 -5.77 2.77
CA LEU A 119 14.36 -6.85 3.58
C LEU A 119 15.31 -7.70 2.75
N PRO A 120 16.34 -8.31 3.37
CA PRO A 120 17.00 -9.45 2.77
C PRO A 120 16.01 -10.63 2.75
N LEU A 121 15.70 -11.15 1.57
CA LEU A 121 14.72 -12.22 1.41
C LEU A 121 15.39 -13.57 1.65
N THR A 122 15.42 -13.98 2.92
CA THR A 122 16.03 -15.22 3.41
C THR A 122 15.04 -15.99 4.27
N GLU A 123 15.31 -17.27 4.53
CA GLU A 123 14.48 -18.07 5.45
C GLU A 123 14.49 -17.50 6.87
N GLU A 124 15.64 -16.97 7.33
CA GLU A 124 15.75 -16.31 8.63
C GLU A 124 14.86 -15.06 8.71
N ALA A 125 14.87 -14.22 7.67
CA ALA A 125 14.01 -13.04 7.60
C ALA A 125 12.52 -13.45 7.55
N LEU A 126 12.20 -14.51 6.83
CA LEU A 126 10.84 -15.06 6.78
C LEU A 126 10.36 -15.52 8.15
N ASP A 127 11.18 -16.27 8.90
CA ASP A 127 10.86 -16.71 10.26
C ASP A 127 10.64 -15.51 11.19
N HIS A 128 11.52 -14.51 11.10
CA HIS A 128 11.42 -13.27 11.88
C HIS A 128 10.14 -12.50 11.59
N VAL A 129 9.86 -12.24 10.33
CA VAL A 129 8.66 -11.48 9.89
C VAL A 129 7.39 -12.25 10.24
N ALA A 130 7.34 -13.55 9.98
CA ALA A 130 6.16 -14.38 10.28
C ALA A 130 5.79 -14.32 11.78
N ALA A 131 6.78 -14.46 12.66
CA ALA A 131 6.55 -14.34 14.10
C ALA A 131 6.02 -12.97 14.52
N ARG A 132 6.43 -11.90 13.83
CA ARG A 132 5.96 -10.53 14.11
C ARG A 132 4.55 -10.30 13.56
N VAL A 133 4.26 -10.77 12.36
CA VAL A 133 2.92 -10.72 11.76
C VAL A 133 1.92 -11.45 12.64
N ASP A 134 2.23 -12.66 13.11
CA ASP A 134 1.35 -13.40 14.04
C ASP A 134 1.07 -12.58 15.30
N ARG A 135 2.11 -11.98 15.92
CA ARG A 135 1.92 -11.13 17.11
C ARG A 135 1.09 -9.89 16.85
N VAL A 136 1.24 -9.25 15.67
CA VAL A 136 0.43 -8.10 15.28
C VAL A 136 -1.03 -8.51 15.10
N GLN A 137 -1.28 -9.61 14.39
CA GLN A 137 -2.63 -10.14 14.18
C GLN A 137 -3.31 -10.52 15.50
N ASP A 138 -2.59 -11.19 16.41
CA ASP A 138 -3.09 -11.53 17.74
C ASP A 138 -3.41 -10.28 18.55
N PHE A 139 -2.53 -9.26 18.52
CA PHE A 139 -2.75 -8.01 19.24
C PHE A 139 -3.95 -7.23 18.71
N LEU A 140 -4.04 -7.09 17.39
CA LEU A 140 -5.15 -6.37 16.74
C LEU A 140 -6.47 -7.15 16.80
N GLY A 141 -6.41 -8.49 16.88
CA GLY A 141 -7.56 -9.38 16.80
C GLY A 141 -8.16 -9.46 15.40
N ARG A 142 -7.34 -9.22 14.37
CA ARG A 142 -7.73 -9.25 12.95
C ARG A 142 -6.57 -9.61 12.04
N ARG A 143 -6.90 -10.07 10.84
CA ARG A 143 -5.92 -10.32 9.80
C ARG A 143 -5.24 -9.02 9.38
N LEU A 144 -3.92 -9.09 9.15
CA LEU A 144 -3.12 -8.05 8.54
C LEU A 144 -3.01 -8.29 7.03
N ILE A 145 -3.01 -7.23 6.24
CA ILE A 145 -2.73 -7.27 4.82
C ILE A 145 -1.36 -6.62 4.61
N LEU A 146 -0.48 -7.28 3.85
CA LEU A 146 0.89 -6.79 3.63
C LEU A 146 1.11 -6.44 2.18
N GLU A 147 1.71 -5.27 1.97
CA GLU A 147 2.05 -4.72 0.67
C GLU A 147 3.50 -4.99 0.30
N ASN A 148 3.76 -5.24 -0.99
CA ASN A 148 5.07 -5.24 -1.60
C ASN A 148 5.56 -3.80 -1.81
N PRO A 149 6.56 -3.31 -1.04
CA PRO A 149 7.09 -1.95 -1.25
C PRO A 149 7.96 -1.88 -2.51
N SER A 150 8.12 -0.68 -3.06
CA SER A 150 9.14 -0.45 -4.09
C SER A 150 10.55 -0.65 -3.53
N SER A 151 11.45 -1.21 -4.35
CA SER A 151 12.83 -1.50 -3.93
C SER A 151 13.85 -0.90 -4.91
N TYR A 152 14.83 -0.19 -4.35
CA TYR A 152 15.93 0.45 -5.10
C TYR A 152 17.26 -0.27 -4.92
N LEU A 153 17.27 -1.32 -4.13
CA LEU A 153 18.45 -2.11 -3.85
C LEU A 153 18.08 -3.58 -3.62
N THR A 154 19.03 -4.45 -3.89
CA THR A 154 18.94 -5.88 -3.61
C THR A 154 20.00 -6.30 -2.62
N PHE A 155 19.72 -7.32 -1.84
CA PHE A 155 20.70 -7.88 -0.90
C PHE A 155 21.37 -9.10 -1.53
N SER A 156 22.71 -9.10 -1.56
CA SER A 156 23.48 -10.26 -2.07
C SER A 156 23.26 -11.56 -1.28
N HIS A 157 22.68 -11.46 -0.09
CA HIS A 157 22.33 -12.58 0.77
C HIS A 157 20.90 -13.08 0.57
N SER A 158 20.08 -12.41 -0.23
CA SER A 158 18.74 -12.91 -0.57
C SER A 158 18.87 -14.26 -1.29
N THR A 159 18.12 -15.24 -0.84
CA THR A 159 18.09 -16.60 -1.36
C THR A 159 16.74 -17.01 -1.91
N VAL A 160 15.74 -16.13 -1.77
CA VAL A 160 14.35 -16.36 -2.18
C VAL A 160 13.88 -15.15 -2.98
N GLU A 161 13.12 -15.38 -4.02
CA GLU A 161 12.44 -14.32 -4.76
C GLU A 161 11.25 -13.77 -3.95
N GLU A 162 10.93 -12.49 -4.14
CA GLU A 162 9.89 -11.82 -3.35
C GLU A 162 8.50 -12.47 -3.45
N PRO A 163 7.99 -12.89 -4.63
CA PRO A 163 6.71 -13.59 -4.73
C PRO A 163 6.67 -14.89 -3.92
N ALA A 164 7.76 -15.66 -3.92
CA ALA A 164 7.87 -16.89 -3.13
C ALA A 164 7.94 -16.60 -1.62
N PHE A 165 8.63 -15.52 -1.22
CA PHE A 165 8.67 -15.06 0.17
C PHE A 165 7.28 -14.65 0.66
N LEU A 166 6.55 -13.84 -0.11
CA LEU A 166 5.19 -13.40 0.20
C LEU A 166 4.22 -14.59 0.28
N ARG A 167 4.33 -15.55 -0.64
CA ARG A 167 3.56 -16.80 -0.60
C ARG A 167 3.79 -17.55 0.71
N ALA A 168 5.04 -17.82 1.05
CA ALA A 168 5.40 -18.55 2.26
C ALA A 168 4.97 -17.79 3.52
N LEU A 169 5.09 -16.47 3.54
CA LEU A 169 4.63 -15.63 4.64
C LEU A 169 3.11 -15.73 4.84
N ALA A 170 2.34 -15.60 3.75
CA ALA A 170 0.89 -15.70 3.79
C ALA A 170 0.41 -17.11 4.18
N GLU A 171 1.10 -18.16 3.74
CA GLU A 171 0.80 -19.54 4.15
C GLU A 171 1.05 -19.78 5.64
N ARG A 172 2.15 -19.25 6.18
CA ARG A 172 2.53 -19.44 7.59
C ARG A 172 1.62 -18.68 8.55
N THR A 173 1.28 -17.43 8.22
CA THR A 173 0.60 -16.50 9.14
C THR A 173 -0.88 -16.35 8.86
N GLY A 174 -1.33 -16.71 7.65
CA GLY A 174 -2.69 -16.44 7.19
C GLY A 174 -2.96 -14.97 6.87
N CYS A 175 -1.92 -14.11 6.78
CA CYS A 175 -2.10 -12.74 6.33
C CYS A 175 -2.61 -12.68 4.88
N GLY A 176 -3.23 -11.59 4.50
CA GLY A 176 -3.53 -11.29 3.11
C GLY A 176 -2.44 -10.45 2.48
N LEU A 177 -2.56 -10.22 1.18
CA LEU A 177 -1.62 -9.41 0.42
C LEU A 177 -2.33 -8.21 -0.22
N LEU A 178 -1.65 -7.09 -0.23
CA LEU A 178 -1.91 -5.95 -1.09
C LEU A 178 -0.83 -5.98 -2.17
N LEU A 179 -1.25 -6.04 -3.42
CA LEU A 179 -0.33 -5.97 -4.56
C LEU A 179 -0.36 -4.56 -5.15
N ASP A 180 0.72 -3.82 -4.94
CA ASP A 180 0.96 -2.58 -5.69
C ASP A 180 1.70 -2.92 -6.98
N VAL A 181 1.01 -2.73 -8.12
CA VAL A 181 1.57 -3.03 -9.45
C VAL A 181 2.52 -1.94 -9.94
N ASN A 182 2.44 -0.70 -9.40
CA ASN A 182 3.43 0.34 -9.66
C ASN A 182 4.76 -0.01 -8.97
N ASN A 183 4.72 -0.50 -7.72
CA ASN A 183 5.90 -0.95 -6.98
C ASN A 183 6.59 -2.13 -7.67
N VAL A 184 5.82 -3.04 -8.26
CA VAL A 184 6.37 -4.11 -9.10
C VAL A 184 7.13 -3.53 -10.28
N PHE A 185 6.52 -2.57 -11.01
CA PHE A 185 7.15 -1.95 -12.16
C PHE A 185 8.41 -1.16 -11.78
N VAL A 186 8.32 -0.32 -10.74
CA VAL A 186 9.44 0.49 -10.22
C VAL A 186 10.63 -0.39 -9.84
N SER A 187 10.37 -1.44 -9.06
CA SER A 187 11.40 -2.37 -8.61
C SER A 187 12.05 -3.12 -9.77
N ALA A 188 11.24 -3.64 -10.69
CA ALA A 188 11.72 -4.38 -11.85
C ALA A 188 12.56 -3.50 -12.78
N PHE A 189 12.10 -2.29 -13.09
CA PHE A 189 12.85 -1.34 -13.92
C PHE A 189 14.23 -1.03 -13.32
N ASN A 190 14.27 -0.70 -12.03
CA ASN A 190 15.50 -0.33 -11.35
C ASN A 190 16.47 -1.51 -11.18
N ALA A 191 15.95 -2.73 -11.04
CA ALA A 191 16.76 -3.95 -10.96
C ALA A 191 17.14 -4.54 -12.36
N GLY A 192 16.53 -4.05 -13.43
CA GLY A 192 16.70 -4.60 -14.78
C GLY A 192 16.09 -5.99 -14.96
N THR A 193 14.99 -6.27 -14.25
CA THR A 193 14.23 -7.52 -14.31
C THR A 193 12.90 -7.34 -15.04
N ASP A 194 12.21 -8.45 -15.31
CA ASP A 194 10.91 -8.43 -15.98
C ASP A 194 9.76 -8.38 -14.96
N PRO A 195 8.93 -7.32 -14.93
CA PRO A 195 7.79 -7.23 -14.04
C PRO A 195 6.71 -8.29 -14.33
N GLN A 196 6.65 -8.82 -15.56
CA GLN A 196 5.72 -9.88 -15.90
C GLN A 196 6.14 -11.21 -15.25
N ALA A 197 7.44 -11.50 -15.17
CA ALA A 197 7.95 -12.66 -14.47
C ALA A 197 7.68 -12.63 -12.96
N TYR A 198 7.69 -11.43 -12.35
CA TYR A 198 7.26 -11.25 -10.96
C TYR A 198 5.80 -11.69 -10.76
N LEU A 199 4.91 -11.29 -11.66
CA LEU A 199 3.49 -11.65 -11.60
C LEU A 199 3.24 -13.14 -11.93
N ASP A 200 4.10 -13.82 -12.71
CA ASP A 200 3.96 -15.26 -12.99
C ASP A 200 3.97 -16.11 -11.71
N ASP A 201 4.78 -15.70 -10.75
CA ASP A 201 4.98 -16.43 -9.49
C ASP A 201 4.22 -15.82 -8.30
N PHE A 202 3.44 -14.74 -8.51
CA PHE A 202 2.75 -14.06 -7.42
C PHE A 202 1.56 -14.87 -6.87
N PRO A 203 1.33 -14.92 -5.54
CA PRO A 203 0.23 -15.67 -4.93
C PRO A 203 -1.10 -14.90 -4.99
N PHE A 204 -1.71 -14.80 -6.16
CA PHE A 204 -2.92 -14.01 -6.40
C PHE A 204 -4.12 -14.45 -5.53
N GLU A 205 -4.18 -15.71 -5.15
CA GLU A 205 -5.20 -16.25 -4.25
C GLU A 205 -5.15 -15.65 -2.83
N ARG A 206 -4.10 -14.89 -2.52
CA ARG A 206 -3.91 -14.17 -1.25
C ARG A 206 -4.15 -12.68 -1.35
N VAL A 207 -4.38 -12.16 -2.56
CA VAL A 207 -4.58 -10.74 -2.79
C VAL A 207 -5.97 -10.32 -2.33
N VAL A 208 -6.00 -9.25 -1.54
CA VAL A 208 -7.21 -8.60 -1.03
C VAL A 208 -7.44 -7.26 -1.72
N GLN A 209 -6.34 -6.60 -2.09
CA GLN A 209 -6.35 -5.24 -2.61
C GLN A 209 -5.25 -5.07 -3.66
N LEU A 210 -5.54 -4.24 -4.66
CA LEU A 210 -4.58 -3.76 -5.65
C LEU A 210 -4.36 -2.26 -5.47
N HIS A 211 -3.11 -1.80 -5.56
CA HIS A 211 -2.76 -0.39 -5.69
C HIS A 211 -2.33 -0.05 -7.11
N LEU A 212 -2.74 1.14 -7.53
CA LEU A 212 -2.36 1.83 -8.76
C LEU A 212 -1.76 3.18 -8.40
N ALA A 213 -0.60 3.48 -8.94
CA ALA A 213 0.04 4.78 -8.75
C ALA A 213 0.82 5.21 -9.99
N GLY A 214 1.24 6.47 -10.01
CA GLY A 214 2.19 6.98 -10.98
C GLY A 214 3.58 7.09 -10.38
N HIS A 215 4.62 7.09 -11.21
CA HIS A 215 6.02 7.21 -10.79
C HIS A 215 6.78 8.22 -11.65
N SER A 216 7.85 8.78 -11.10
CA SER A 216 8.75 9.70 -11.80
C SER A 216 9.87 8.97 -12.52
N HIS A 217 10.08 9.26 -13.81
CA HIS A 217 11.13 8.66 -14.64
C HIS A 217 12.34 9.59 -14.79
N ARG A 218 13.52 9.15 -14.33
CA ARG A 218 14.78 9.92 -14.31
C ARG A 218 15.78 9.50 -15.40
N GLY A 219 15.35 8.82 -16.43
CA GLY A 219 16.18 8.31 -17.52
C GLY A 219 16.87 6.98 -17.19
N THR A 220 17.72 6.94 -16.18
CA THR A 220 18.44 5.73 -15.76
C THR A 220 17.76 4.94 -14.65
N HIS A 221 16.84 5.55 -13.93
CA HIS A 221 16.09 4.97 -12.83
C HIS A 221 14.73 5.64 -12.72
N ILE A 222 13.82 5.02 -12.03
CA ILE A 222 12.49 5.55 -11.71
C ILE A 222 12.29 5.59 -10.21
N ILE A 223 11.50 6.57 -9.76
CA ILE A 223 11.22 6.80 -8.35
C ILE A 223 9.72 6.68 -8.12
N ASP A 224 9.35 5.93 -7.12
CA ASP A 224 8.00 5.70 -6.66
C ASP A 224 7.47 6.94 -5.93
N THR A 225 6.95 7.88 -6.69
CA THR A 225 6.59 9.22 -6.18
C THR A 225 5.11 9.40 -5.92
N HIS A 226 4.26 8.60 -6.55
CA HIS A 226 2.79 8.72 -6.48
C HIS A 226 2.28 10.15 -6.69
N ASP A 227 2.94 10.90 -7.60
CA ASP A 227 2.70 12.32 -7.84
C ASP A 227 2.17 12.67 -9.24
N CYS A 228 1.85 11.65 -10.03
CA CYS A 228 1.42 11.81 -11.42
C CYS A 228 0.41 10.71 -11.83
N PRO A 229 -0.24 10.86 -13.01
CA PRO A 229 -1.13 9.82 -13.54
C PRO A 229 -0.43 8.47 -13.71
N VAL A 230 -1.21 7.40 -13.60
CA VAL A 230 -0.76 6.02 -13.83
C VAL A 230 -0.23 5.85 -15.25
N ARG A 231 0.93 5.21 -15.38
CA ARG A 231 1.57 5.02 -16.68
C ARG A 231 1.05 3.78 -17.41
N ALA A 232 1.20 3.77 -18.73
CA ALA A 232 0.66 2.70 -19.58
C ALA A 232 1.15 1.30 -19.14
N GLU A 233 2.42 1.18 -18.78
CA GLU A 233 3.04 -0.07 -18.35
C GLU A 233 2.44 -0.60 -17.04
N VAL A 234 2.06 0.31 -16.15
CA VAL A 234 1.40 -0.03 -14.88
C VAL A 234 -0.04 -0.50 -15.15
N TRP A 235 -0.74 0.14 -16.09
CA TRP A 235 -2.06 -0.31 -16.51
C TRP A 235 -2.04 -1.71 -17.13
N GLU A 236 -1.01 -2.08 -17.89
CA GLU A 236 -0.86 -3.43 -18.44
C GLU A 236 -0.67 -4.47 -17.32
N LEU A 237 0.15 -4.16 -16.31
CA LEU A 237 0.32 -5.03 -15.14
C LEU A 237 -0.97 -5.15 -14.32
N PHE A 238 -1.70 -4.04 -14.19
CA PHE A 238 -3.00 -4.03 -13.52
C PHE A 238 -4.02 -4.94 -14.19
N ALA A 239 -4.16 -4.85 -15.53
CA ALA A 239 -5.09 -5.70 -16.27
C ALA A 239 -4.84 -7.19 -15.98
N ARG A 240 -3.57 -7.59 -15.96
CA ARG A 240 -3.18 -8.96 -15.63
C ARG A 240 -3.47 -9.33 -14.18
N ALA A 241 -3.12 -8.45 -13.24
CA ALA A 241 -3.38 -8.68 -11.81
C ALA A 241 -4.88 -8.75 -11.51
N TRP A 242 -5.68 -7.90 -12.16
CA TRP A 242 -7.14 -7.91 -12.06
C TRP A 242 -7.74 -9.25 -12.52
N GLU A 243 -7.33 -9.73 -13.70
CA GLU A 243 -7.78 -11.03 -14.21
C GLU A 243 -7.36 -12.18 -13.28
N ALA A 244 -6.10 -12.17 -12.81
CA ALA A 244 -5.56 -13.24 -11.96
C ALA A 244 -6.17 -13.29 -10.55
N THR A 245 -6.71 -12.18 -10.06
CA THR A 245 -7.41 -12.10 -8.75
C THR A 245 -8.91 -12.37 -8.85
N ASP A 246 -9.46 -12.56 -10.05
CA ASP A 246 -10.92 -12.61 -10.30
C ASP A 246 -11.62 -11.35 -9.77
N GLY A 247 -10.92 -10.22 -9.80
CA GLY A 247 -11.33 -8.93 -9.27
C GLY A 247 -11.00 -8.73 -7.80
N ALA A 248 -10.17 -7.74 -7.50
CA ALA A 248 -9.85 -7.34 -6.14
C ALA A 248 -10.12 -5.84 -5.94
N ALA A 249 -10.43 -5.42 -4.72
CA ALA A 249 -10.61 -4.01 -4.39
C ALA A 249 -9.41 -3.20 -4.89
N THR A 250 -9.64 -2.20 -5.73
CA THR A 250 -8.58 -1.44 -6.40
C THR A 250 -8.56 0.00 -5.92
N LEU A 251 -7.39 0.47 -5.50
CA LEU A 251 -7.15 1.85 -5.07
C LEU A 251 -6.28 2.59 -6.09
N LEU A 252 -6.62 3.82 -6.39
CA LEU A 252 -5.66 4.78 -6.94
C LEU A 252 -5.01 5.54 -5.78
N GLU A 253 -3.71 5.34 -5.64
CA GLU A 253 -2.89 6.06 -4.67
C GLU A 253 -2.25 7.29 -5.31
N TRP A 254 -2.45 8.46 -4.69
CA TRP A 254 -1.86 9.71 -5.13
C TRP A 254 -1.42 10.50 -3.90
N ASP A 255 -0.10 10.64 -3.68
CA ASP A 255 0.50 11.10 -2.43
C ASP A 255 1.28 12.40 -2.53
N GLY A 256 1.80 12.70 -3.71
CA GLY A 256 2.51 13.95 -3.99
C GLY A 256 1.79 14.80 -5.04
N ASP A 257 1.96 16.12 -4.98
CA ASP A 257 1.31 17.05 -5.94
C ASP A 257 -0.18 16.71 -6.20
N ILE A 258 -0.91 16.35 -5.13
CA ILE A 258 -2.26 15.78 -5.19
C ILE A 258 -3.21 16.76 -5.90
N PRO A 259 -3.77 16.41 -7.08
CA PRO A 259 -4.68 17.29 -7.81
C PRO A 259 -6.06 17.38 -7.13
N ASN A 260 -6.99 18.11 -7.73
CA ASN A 260 -8.37 18.15 -7.24
C ASN A 260 -9.03 16.75 -7.31
N PHE A 261 -10.09 16.58 -6.57
CA PHE A 261 -10.80 15.31 -6.44
C PHE A 261 -11.26 14.74 -7.79
N GLU A 262 -11.80 15.59 -8.65
CA GLU A 262 -12.33 15.20 -9.97
C GLU A 262 -11.22 14.62 -10.86
N THR A 263 -10.02 15.15 -10.78
CA THR A 263 -8.86 14.64 -11.52
C THR A 263 -8.45 13.26 -11.01
N CYS A 264 -8.33 13.07 -9.70
CA CYS A 264 -8.05 11.76 -9.12
C CYS A 264 -9.15 10.74 -9.46
N HIS A 265 -10.41 11.16 -9.36
CA HIS A 265 -11.55 10.29 -9.66
C HIS A 265 -11.60 9.89 -11.13
N ALA A 266 -11.32 10.84 -12.05
CA ALA A 266 -11.24 10.53 -13.48
C ALA A 266 -10.09 9.57 -13.81
N GLU A 267 -8.95 9.70 -13.13
CA GLU A 267 -7.84 8.76 -13.27
C GLU A 267 -8.21 7.35 -12.78
N LEU A 268 -8.80 7.25 -11.59
CA LEU A 268 -9.28 5.98 -11.05
C LEU A 268 -10.24 5.27 -12.00
N LEU A 269 -11.18 6.01 -12.60
CA LEU A 269 -12.20 5.42 -13.48
C LEU A 269 -11.64 4.80 -14.75
N LYS A 270 -10.40 5.14 -15.16
CA LYS A 270 -9.71 4.46 -16.26
C LYS A 270 -9.48 2.98 -15.98
N ALA A 271 -9.42 2.57 -14.72
CA ALA A 271 -9.29 1.15 -14.35
C ALA A 271 -10.38 0.29 -15.02
N ARG A 272 -11.58 0.82 -15.23
CA ARG A 272 -12.69 0.11 -15.88
C ARG A 272 -12.35 -0.35 -17.29
N ASP A 273 -11.54 0.42 -18.03
CA ASP A 273 -11.13 0.08 -19.39
C ASP A 273 -10.24 -1.17 -19.44
N PHE A 274 -9.64 -1.53 -18.29
CA PHE A 274 -8.72 -2.67 -18.14
C PHE A 274 -9.35 -3.86 -17.40
N MET A 275 -10.51 -3.66 -16.76
CA MET A 275 -11.23 -4.71 -16.02
C MET A 275 -12.01 -5.66 -16.94
N ASP A 276 -12.46 -5.19 -18.11
CA ASP A 276 -13.29 -5.96 -19.05
C ASP A 276 -12.48 -6.90 -19.98
N GLY A 277 -11.21 -7.15 -19.69
CA GLY A 277 -10.29 -8.00 -20.45
C GLY A 277 -9.21 -7.21 -21.20
N PRO A 278 -8.22 -7.90 -21.78
CA PRO A 278 -7.07 -7.23 -22.38
C PRO A 278 -7.52 -6.33 -23.54
N THR A 279 -7.65 -5.06 -23.28
CA THR A 279 -7.68 -4.08 -24.34
C THR A 279 -6.32 -4.16 -25.03
N HIS A 280 -6.32 -4.35 -26.34
CA HIS A 280 -5.11 -4.18 -27.15
C HIS A 280 -4.69 -2.70 -27.09
N ALA A 281 -4.14 -2.30 -25.96
CA ALA A 281 -3.49 -1.01 -25.86
C ALA A 281 -2.33 -0.99 -26.86
N ALA A 282 -2.23 0.06 -27.65
CA ALA A 282 -1.08 0.26 -28.52
C ALA A 282 0.19 0.18 -27.66
N ALA A 283 1.24 -0.47 -28.20
CA ALA A 283 2.52 -0.57 -27.49
C ALA A 283 2.90 0.79 -26.90
N PRO A 284 3.26 0.83 -25.60
CA PRO A 284 3.55 2.09 -24.93
C PRO A 284 4.67 2.84 -25.64
N ALA A 285 4.52 4.15 -25.72
CA ALA A 285 5.62 4.98 -26.21
C ALA A 285 6.79 4.89 -25.22
N PRO A 286 8.06 4.93 -25.70
CA PRO A 286 9.21 4.89 -24.82
C PRO A 286 9.07 5.95 -23.71
N LEU A 287 9.34 5.54 -22.46
CA LEU A 287 9.29 6.44 -21.32
C LEU A 287 10.25 7.61 -21.54
N ALA A 288 9.72 8.82 -21.57
CA ALA A 288 10.54 10.04 -21.55
C ALA A 288 10.93 10.37 -20.10
N ALA A 289 12.18 10.76 -19.89
CA ALA A 289 12.62 11.24 -18.58
C ALA A 289 11.82 12.50 -18.19
N ASP A 290 11.30 12.52 -16.97
CA ASP A 290 10.62 13.68 -16.43
C ASP A 290 11.64 14.77 -16.09
N GLY A 291 11.44 15.99 -16.59
CA GLY A 291 12.31 17.13 -16.31
C GLY A 291 12.22 17.69 -14.89
N ARG A 292 11.49 17.01 -13.99
CA ARG A 292 11.27 17.45 -12.61
C ARG A 292 12.38 16.94 -11.68
N ASP A 293 12.80 17.79 -10.76
CA ASP A 293 13.56 17.36 -9.58
C ASP A 293 12.54 16.76 -8.57
N ALA A 294 12.18 15.49 -8.74
CA ALA A 294 11.35 14.82 -7.77
C ALA A 294 12.18 14.56 -6.51
N VAL A 295 11.70 15.04 -5.42
CA VAL A 295 12.08 14.58 -4.10
C VAL A 295 10.89 13.70 -3.65
N SER A 296 11.08 12.40 -3.65
CA SER A 296 10.11 11.52 -2.97
C SER A 296 10.26 11.79 -1.48
N THR A 297 9.23 12.38 -0.89
CA THR A 297 9.13 12.48 0.56
C THR A 297 7.93 11.63 0.98
N PRO A 298 8.16 10.40 1.48
CA PRO A 298 7.10 9.49 1.91
C PRO A 298 6.14 10.08 2.94
N VAL A 299 6.46 11.26 3.44
CA VAL A 299 5.68 11.99 4.46
C VAL A 299 4.85 13.15 3.89
N ASP A 300 4.94 13.48 2.61
CA ASP A 300 4.22 14.63 2.02
C ASP A 300 2.69 14.45 2.04
N PHE A 301 2.22 13.21 1.99
CA PHE A 301 0.80 12.87 2.13
C PHE A 301 0.30 12.86 3.59
N MET A 302 1.21 12.98 4.58
CA MET A 302 0.84 12.98 5.99
C MET A 302 0.39 14.38 6.46
N ILE A 303 -0.56 14.40 7.37
CA ILE A 303 -0.99 15.65 8.02
C ILE A 303 0.15 16.13 8.94
N PRO A 304 0.45 17.45 9.02
CA PRO A 304 1.58 17.98 9.79
C PRO A 304 1.69 17.48 11.24
N ASN A 305 0.57 17.24 11.92
CA ASN A 305 0.56 16.73 13.29
C ASN A 305 0.94 15.24 13.38
N ALA A 306 0.68 14.46 12.34
CA ALA A 306 1.13 13.06 12.26
C ALA A 306 2.63 12.97 11.98
N MET A 307 3.20 13.94 11.24
CA MET A 307 4.64 14.03 10.99
C MET A 307 5.45 14.23 12.29
N ALA A 308 4.92 14.91 13.29
CA ALA A 308 5.60 15.08 14.59
C ALA A 308 5.75 13.74 15.33
N ALA A 309 4.75 12.87 15.24
CA ALA A 309 4.79 11.53 15.83
C ALA A 309 5.78 10.59 15.13
N VAL A 310 5.97 10.77 13.81
CA VAL A 310 6.91 9.99 13.01
C VAL A 310 8.36 10.46 13.22
N ARG A 311 8.57 11.76 13.43
CA ARG A 311 9.91 12.35 13.60
C ARG A 311 10.54 12.12 14.97
N GLY A 312 9.89 11.42 15.88
CA GLY A 312 10.39 11.15 17.24
C GLY A 312 10.82 12.45 17.92
N ASP A 313 10.15 12.84 18.97
CA ASP A 313 10.51 14.04 19.75
C ASP A 313 12.01 14.06 20.06
N GLN A 314 12.79 14.82 19.28
CA GLN A 314 14.15 15.22 19.64
C GLN A 314 14.04 16.55 20.36
N THR A 315 13.70 16.52 21.64
CA THR A 315 14.00 17.59 22.59
C THR A 315 14.74 17.01 23.79
#